data_b069adf60ecd1d02237b1a825612ab50
#
_entry.id   b069adf60ecd1d02237b1a825612ab50
#
_cell.length_a   1.000
_cell.length_b   1.000
_cell.length_c   1.000
_cell.angle_alpha   90.00
_cell.angle_beta   90.00
_cell.angle_gamma   90.00
#
_symmetry.space_group_name_H-M   'P 1'
#
loop_
_entity.id
_entity.type
_entity.pdbx_description
1 polymer ?
#
loop_
_entity_poly.entity_id
_entity_poly.type
_entity_poly.pdbx_seq_one_letter_code
_entity_poly.pdbx_strand_id
1 'polypeptide(L)'
;QAPALPATTLAHDCYHSMFRGCTGLTQAPALPATTLANNCYDSMFYGCTSLKLSSTQTDEYTQEYRIPSSGTGTTATNALTEMFVSTGGTFTGTPEINTTYYLSSDNMVVRETEIATLNGYVGSMIDAAIGNAIGGSY
;
A
#
# COMPACT_ATOMS: atom_id res chain seq x y z
N GLN A 1 0.93 7.20 -9.23
CA GLN A 1 1.34 5.96 -8.58
C GLN A 1 2.07 6.25 -7.28
N ALA A 2 1.71 5.55 -6.20
CA ALA A 2 2.35 5.74 -4.92
C ALA A 2 3.78 5.21 -4.96
N PRO A 3 4.73 5.90 -4.32
CA PRO A 3 6.09 5.38 -4.20
C PRO A 3 6.14 4.25 -3.16
N ALA A 4 7.16 3.40 -3.22
CA ALA A 4 7.42 2.47 -2.14
C ALA A 4 7.89 3.24 -0.91
N LEU A 5 7.53 2.76 0.27
CA LEU A 5 7.90 3.38 1.54
C LEU A 5 8.69 2.36 2.37
N PRO A 6 9.96 2.12 2.03
CA PRO A 6 10.73 1.02 2.63
C PRO A 6 11.30 1.30 4.02
N ALA A 7 11.06 2.47 4.60
CA ALA A 7 11.63 2.82 5.89
C ALA A 7 11.17 1.86 6.98
N THR A 8 12.12 1.35 7.76
CA THR A 8 11.85 0.46 8.88
C THR A 8 11.97 1.15 10.23
N THR A 9 12.52 2.36 10.26
CA THR A 9 12.61 3.20 11.45
C THR A 9 11.82 4.48 11.16
N LEU A 10 10.79 4.72 11.96
CA LEU A 10 9.87 5.82 11.73
C LEU A 10 10.12 6.95 12.74
N ALA A 11 9.78 8.16 12.32
CA ALA A 11 9.80 9.34 13.17
C ALA A 11 8.36 9.81 13.38
N HIS A 12 8.18 10.65 14.37
CA HIS A 12 6.92 11.31 14.69
C HIS A 12 6.35 11.97 13.43
N ASP A 13 5.10 11.73 13.11
CA ASP A 13 4.39 12.32 11.97
C ASP A 13 5.01 12.05 10.59
N CYS A 14 5.87 11.05 10.44
CA CYS A 14 6.67 10.90 9.22
C CYS A 14 5.83 10.70 7.95
N TYR A 15 4.70 10.00 8.02
CA TYR A 15 3.81 9.78 6.87
C TYR A 15 2.40 10.32 7.14
N HIS A 16 2.27 11.22 8.10
CA HIS A 16 0.98 11.81 8.46
C HIS A 16 0.32 12.45 7.24
N SER A 17 -0.89 12.03 6.91
CA SER A 17 -1.69 12.56 5.81
C SER A 17 -1.00 12.52 4.44
N MET A 18 -0.03 11.63 4.26
CA MET A 18 0.81 11.63 3.06
C MET A 18 0.02 11.54 1.76
N PHE A 19 -1.03 10.74 1.72
CA PHE A 19 -1.85 10.57 0.52
C PHE A 19 -3.27 11.09 0.70
N ARG A 20 -3.51 11.90 1.73
CA ARG A 20 -4.86 12.39 2.03
C ARG A 20 -5.47 13.06 0.81
N GLY A 21 -6.69 12.65 0.45
CA GLY A 21 -7.41 13.24 -0.66
C GLY A 21 -6.94 12.82 -2.04
N CYS A 22 -6.06 11.84 -2.14
CA CYS A 22 -5.61 11.33 -3.43
C CYS A 22 -6.70 10.43 -4.03
N THR A 23 -7.71 11.02 -4.64
CA THR A 23 -8.89 10.30 -5.12
C THR A 23 -8.61 9.32 -6.23
N GLY A 24 -7.49 9.46 -6.94
CA GLY A 24 -7.10 8.53 -7.99
C GLY A 24 -6.12 7.45 -7.56
N LEU A 25 -5.78 7.40 -6.27
CA LEU A 25 -4.82 6.42 -5.77
C LEU A 25 -5.43 5.03 -5.76
N THR A 26 -4.83 4.09 -6.48
CA THR A 26 -5.25 2.68 -6.53
C THR A 26 -4.18 1.72 -6.03
N GLN A 27 -3.01 2.24 -5.63
CA GLN A 27 -1.91 1.42 -5.15
C GLN A 27 -1.51 1.88 -3.76
N ALA A 28 -1.52 0.96 -2.80
CA ALA A 28 -1.11 1.26 -1.43
C ALA A 28 0.31 0.74 -1.22
N PRO A 29 1.22 1.57 -0.68
CA PRO A 29 2.57 1.10 -0.38
C PRO A 29 2.55 0.14 0.80
N ALA A 30 3.39 -0.89 0.74
CA ALA A 30 3.61 -1.76 1.88
C ALA A 30 4.30 -0.97 2.99
N LEU A 31 3.94 -1.24 4.23
CA LEU A 31 4.44 -0.50 5.39
C LEU A 31 5.23 -1.49 6.27
N PRO A 32 6.54 -1.61 6.04
CA PRO A 32 7.34 -2.67 6.67
C PRO A 32 7.78 -2.38 8.10
N ALA A 33 7.67 -1.15 8.58
CA ALA A 33 8.17 -0.80 9.91
C ALA A 33 7.41 -1.55 10.99
N THR A 34 8.13 -2.21 11.89
CA THR A 34 7.52 -2.98 12.96
C THR A 34 7.36 -2.19 14.24
N THR A 35 8.08 -1.08 14.39
CA THR A 35 7.90 -0.17 15.54
C THR A 35 7.35 1.14 15.00
N LEU A 36 6.09 1.43 15.35
CA LEU A 36 5.44 2.64 14.86
C LEU A 36 5.77 3.82 15.76
N ALA A 37 5.68 5.01 15.20
CA ALA A 37 5.89 6.27 15.91
C ALA A 37 4.55 7.00 16.03
N ASN A 38 4.48 7.98 16.92
CA ASN A 38 3.25 8.74 17.14
C ASN A 38 2.83 9.43 15.83
N ASN A 39 1.56 9.27 15.47
CA ASN A 39 0.94 9.87 14.29
C ASN A 39 1.61 9.47 12.96
N CYS A 40 2.39 8.40 12.93
CA CYS A 40 3.19 8.12 11.73
C CYS A 40 2.34 7.83 10.48
N TYR A 41 1.18 7.22 10.63
CA TYR A 41 0.28 6.93 9.50
C TYR A 41 -1.09 7.58 9.67
N ASP A 42 -1.22 8.51 10.61
CA ASP A 42 -2.49 9.19 10.87
C ASP A 42 -3.03 9.82 9.58
N SER A 43 -4.26 9.49 9.24
CA SER A 43 -4.96 10.03 8.06
C SER A 43 -4.23 9.80 6.73
N MET A 44 -3.35 8.81 6.67
CA MET A 44 -2.49 8.61 5.51
C MET A 44 -3.27 8.44 4.21
N PHE A 45 -4.37 7.70 4.24
CA PHE A 45 -5.20 7.44 3.06
C PHE A 45 -6.59 8.08 3.18
N TYR A 46 -6.76 9.02 4.09
CA TYR A 46 -8.05 9.68 4.30
C TYR A 46 -8.55 10.28 2.98
N GLY A 47 -9.76 9.90 2.59
CA GLY A 47 -10.36 10.46 1.38
C GLY A 47 -9.85 9.86 0.06
N CYS A 48 -9.07 8.78 0.11
CA CYS A 48 -8.60 8.09 -1.09
C CYS A 48 -9.73 7.18 -1.61
N THR A 49 -10.68 7.76 -2.34
CA THR A 49 -11.92 7.07 -2.70
C THR A 49 -11.75 5.93 -3.70
N SER A 50 -10.63 5.88 -4.41
CA SER A 50 -10.34 4.77 -5.33
C SER A 50 -9.57 3.63 -4.68
N LEU A 51 -9.16 3.79 -3.42
CA LEU A 51 -8.50 2.74 -2.66
C LEU A 51 -9.58 1.98 -1.89
N LYS A 52 -9.68 0.67 -2.14
CA LYS A 52 -10.78 -0.14 -1.63
C LYS A 52 -10.26 -1.26 -0.75
N LEU A 53 -10.67 -1.27 0.50
CA LEU A 53 -10.25 -2.24 1.49
C LEU A 53 -11.44 -2.98 2.06
N SER A 54 -11.22 -4.23 2.49
CA SER A 54 -12.20 -5.03 3.21
C SER A 54 -11.54 -5.71 4.39
N SER A 55 -12.28 -5.90 5.46
CA SER A 55 -11.81 -6.69 6.61
C SER A 55 -11.93 -8.19 6.37
N THR A 56 -12.61 -8.60 5.29
CA THR A 56 -12.87 -10.00 4.98
C THR A 56 -12.42 -10.29 3.56
N GLN A 57 -11.74 -11.43 3.36
CA GLN A 57 -11.33 -11.85 2.03
C GLN A 57 -12.55 -12.33 1.24
N THR A 58 -12.69 -11.84 0.01
CA THR A 58 -13.76 -12.25 -0.91
C THR A 58 -13.18 -12.34 -2.31
N ASP A 59 -14.02 -12.70 -3.29
CA ASP A 59 -13.59 -12.75 -4.69
C ASP A 59 -13.20 -11.37 -5.22
N GLU A 60 -13.75 -10.31 -4.63
CA GLU A 60 -13.43 -8.93 -5.02
C GLU A 60 -12.27 -8.33 -4.24
N TYR A 61 -11.99 -8.84 -3.04
CA TYR A 61 -10.97 -8.33 -2.14
C TYR A 61 -9.99 -9.45 -1.85
N THR A 62 -8.93 -9.55 -2.65
CA THR A 62 -8.07 -10.72 -2.65
C THR A 62 -6.66 -10.48 -2.19
N GLN A 63 -6.17 -9.23 -2.20
CA GLN A 63 -4.77 -8.93 -1.90
C GLN A 63 -4.61 -8.53 -0.45
N GLU A 64 -3.83 -9.30 0.29
CA GLU A 64 -3.59 -9.02 1.71
C GLU A 64 -2.87 -7.71 1.90
N TYR A 65 -3.35 -6.94 2.86
CA TYR A 65 -2.70 -5.71 3.28
C TYR A 65 -2.69 -5.67 4.80
N ARG A 66 -1.51 -5.61 5.36
CA ARG A 66 -1.31 -5.72 6.81
C ARG A 66 -0.28 -4.70 7.27
N ILE A 67 -0.47 -4.15 8.44
CA ILE A 67 0.46 -3.19 9.05
C ILE A 67 0.98 -3.81 10.36
N PRO A 68 2.28 -4.07 10.45
CA PRO A 68 3.31 -4.00 9.42
C PRO A 68 3.11 -5.07 8.35
N SER A 69 3.75 -4.90 7.21
CA SER A 69 3.57 -5.81 6.09
C SER A 69 4.04 -7.23 6.40
N SER A 70 4.91 -7.41 7.37
CA SER A 70 5.34 -8.73 7.84
C SER A 70 5.74 -8.63 9.31
N GLY A 71 5.77 -9.77 9.99
CA GLY A 71 6.16 -9.84 11.39
C GLY A 71 5.08 -9.31 12.33
N THR A 72 5.47 -9.01 13.56
CA THR A 72 4.59 -8.46 14.59
C THR A 72 5.08 -7.07 14.97
N GLY A 73 4.20 -6.09 14.88
CA GLY A 73 4.56 -4.72 15.16
C GLY A 73 4.04 -4.22 16.49
N THR A 74 4.56 -3.07 16.93
CA THR A 74 4.08 -2.34 18.09
C THR A 74 3.56 -0.99 17.62
N THR A 75 2.42 -0.57 18.19
CA THR A 75 1.79 0.69 17.80
C THR A 75 2.27 1.83 18.68
N ALA A 76 1.83 3.04 18.34
CA ALA A 76 2.11 4.26 19.11
C ALA A 76 0.86 5.12 19.09
N THR A 77 0.89 6.24 19.81
CA THR A 77 -0.27 7.12 19.94
C THR A 77 -0.69 7.65 18.57
N ASN A 78 -1.96 7.44 18.23
CA ASN A 78 -2.58 7.88 16.98
C ASN A 78 -1.83 7.42 15.72
N ALA A 79 -1.07 6.34 15.81
CA ALA A 79 -0.25 5.88 14.68
C ALA A 79 -1.09 5.53 13.46
N LEU A 80 -2.29 4.97 13.67
CA LEU A 80 -3.15 4.48 12.58
C LEU A 80 -4.48 5.23 12.52
N THR A 81 -4.64 6.30 13.29
CA THR A 81 -5.92 6.99 13.44
C THR A 81 -6.43 7.50 12.09
N GLU A 82 -7.70 7.19 11.79
CA GLU A 82 -8.40 7.69 10.60
C GLU A 82 -7.70 7.35 9.28
N MET A 83 -6.85 6.34 9.28
CA MET A 83 -6.03 6.02 8.13
C MET A 83 -6.85 5.75 6.86
N PHE A 84 -7.99 5.08 6.99
CA PHE A 84 -8.83 4.70 5.86
C PHE A 84 -10.21 5.35 5.89
N VAL A 85 -10.37 6.47 6.58
CA VAL A 85 -11.67 7.18 6.57
C VAL A 85 -11.96 7.68 5.16
N SER A 86 -13.19 7.45 4.72
CA SER A 86 -13.67 7.89 3.40
C SER A 86 -12.92 7.28 2.22
N THR A 87 -12.40 6.07 2.39
CA THR A 87 -11.94 5.26 1.25
C THR A 87 -13.13 4.54 0.62
N GLY A 88 -12.89 3.85 -0.50
CA GLY A 88 -13.98 3.34 -1.32
C GLY A 88 -14.47 1.93 -1.03
N GLY A 89 -13.80 1.20 -0.13
CA GLY A 89 -14.11 -0.21 0.11
C GLY A 89 -15.18 -0.46 1.16
N THR A 90 -15.31 -1.71 1.58
CA THR A 90 -16.26 -2.09 2.61
C THR A 90 -15.72 -1.85 4.02
N PHE A 91 -14.39 -1.76 4.17
CA PHE A 91 -13.78 -1.34 5.42
C PHE A 91 -13.28 0.09 5.29
N THR A 92 -13.72 0.95 6.20
CA THR A 92 -13.24 2.35 6.27
C THR A 92 -12.96 2.66 7.72
N GLY A 93 -12.11 3.67 7.97
CA GLY A 93 -11.84 4.12 9.33
C GLY A 93 -10.45 3.79 9.81
N THR A 94 -10.32 3.51 11.10
CA THR A 94 -9.04 3.24 11.75
C THR A 94 -8.75 1.75 11.75
N PRO A 95 -7.67 1.30 11.09
CA PRO A 95 -7.32 -0.12 11.10
C PRO A 95 -6.63 -0.51 12.41
N GLU A 96 -6.53 -1.81 12.63
CA GLU A 96 -5.80 -2.36 13.77
C GLU A 96 -4.45 -2.88 13.32
N ILE A 97 -3.43 -2.67 14.14
CA ILE A 97 -2.10 -3.22 13.88
C ILE A 97 -2.14 -4.75 13.97
N ASN A 98 -1.28 -5.41 13.24
CA ASN A 98 -1.15 -6.88 13.24
C ASN A 98 -2.41 -7.60 12.75
N THR A 99 -3.26 -6.92 12.01
CA THR A 99 -4.50 -7.46 11.49
C THR A 99 -4.46 -7.41 9.97
N THR A 100 -4.85 -8.50 9.31
CA THR A 100 -4.85 -8.57 7.86
C THR A 100 -6.16 -8.02 7.30
N TYR A 101 -6.02 -7.05 6.39
CA TYR A 101 -7.12 -6.54 5.57
C TYR A 101 -6.87 -6.98 4.13
N TYR A 102 -7.82 -6.71 3.24
CA TYR A 102 -7.72 -7.18 1.86
C TYR A 102 -8.06 -6.04 0.92
N LEU A 103 -7.15 -5.78 -0.02
CA LEU A 103 -7.37 -4.79 -1.07
C LEU A 103 -8.17 -5.41 -2.19
N SER A 104 -8.95 -4.58 -2.87
CA SER A 104 -9.67 -4.97 -4.07
C SER A 104 -8.70 -5.54 -5.10
N SER A 105 -9.15 -6.50 -5.89
CA SER A 105 -8.36 -7.06 -6.97
C SER A 105 -7.98 -6.01 -8.02
N ASP A 106 -8.68 -4.87 -8.03
CA ASP A 106 -8.35 -3.73 -8.90
C ASP A 106 -7.25 -2.85 -8.32
N ASN A 107 -6.86 -3.06 -7.08
CA ASN A 107 -5.81 -2.30 -6.41
C ASN A 107 -4.55 -3.15 -6.30
N MET A 108 -3.41 -2.49 -6.08
CA MET A 108 -2.12 -3.16 -5.97
C MET A 108 -1.42 -2.73 -4.70
N VAL A 109 -0.59 -3.61 -4.16
CA VAL A 109 0.32 -3.28 -3.08
C VAL A 109 1.68 -2.96 -3.69
N VAL A 110 2.20 -1.78 -3.37
CA VAL A 110 3.50 -1.35 -3.87
C VAL A 110 4.58 -1.70 -2.86
N ARG A 111 5.55 -2.49 -3.28
CA ARG A 111 6.70 -2.90 -2.45
C ARG A 111 7.99 -2.49 -3.13
N GLU A 112 8.99 -2.24 -2.34
CA GLU A 112 10.30 -1.84 -2.87
C GLU A 112 10.84 -2.86 -3.87
N THR A 113 10.76 -4.14 -3.52
CA THR A 113 11.27 -5.20 -4.40
C THR A 113 10.49 -5.28 -5.70
N GLU A 114 9.20 -5.03 -5.67
CA GLU A 114 8.37 -5.04 -6.86
C GLU A 114 8.70 -3.87 -7.78
N ILE A 115 8.94 -2.71 -7.20
CA ILE A 115 9.34 -1.54 -7.98
C ILE A 115 10.68 -1.78 -8.65
N ALA A 116 11.66 -2.31 -7.94
CA ALA A 116 12.96 -2.63 -8.50
C ALA A 116 12.84 -3.66 -9.62
N THR A 117 12.01 -4.67 -9.42
CA THR A 117 11.77 -5.71 -10.43
C THR A 117 11.11 -5.12 -11.68
N LEU A 118 10.10 -4.27 -11.48
CA LEU A 118 9.43 -3.63 -12.59
C LEU A 118 10.36 -2.72 -13.38
N ASN A 119 11.21 -1.98 -12.72
CA ASN A 119 12.16 -1.11 -13.40
C ASN A 119 13.15 -1.91 -14.25
N GLY A 120 13.63 -3.03 -13.73
CA GLY A 120 14.50 -3.91 -14.50
C GLY A 120 13.75 -4.61 -15.61
N TYR A 121 12.53 -4.99 -15.34
CA TYR A 121 11.70 -5.70 -16.30
C TYR A 121 11.28 -4.81 -17.48
N VAL A 122 10.99 -3.55 -17.24
CA VAL A 122 10.63 -2.63 -18.31
C VAL A 122 11.76 -2.51 -19.32
N GLY A 123 13.00 -2.43 -18.87
CA GLY A 123 14.14 -2.44 -19.76
C GLY A 123 14.20 -3.71 -20.59
N SER A 124 14.00 -4.85 -19.97
CA SER A 124 14.00 -6.14 -20.66
C SER A 124 12.81 -6.28 -21.60
N MET A 125 11.67 -5.80 -21.21
CA MET A 125 10.46 -5.90 -22.01
C MET A 125 10.50 -5.05 -23.26
N ILE A 126 11.11 -3.92 -23.18
CA ILE A 126 11.27 -3.11 -24.37
C ILE A 126 12.08 -3.88 -25.39
N ASP A 127 13.07 -4.61 -24.96
CA ASP A 127 13.89 -5.42 -25.85
C ASP A 127 13.20 -6.70 -26.27
N ALA A 128 12.61 -7.43 -25.33
CA ALA A 128 12.04 -8.74 -25.60
C ALA A 128 10.61 -8.67 -26.07
N ALA A 129 9.80 -7.84 -25.44
CA ALA A 129 8.41 -7.77 -25.79
C ALA A 129 8.20 -7.02 -27.07
N ILE A 130 9.05 -6.15 -27.35
CA ILE A 130 9.04 -5.51 -28.59
C ILE A 130 9.60 -6.45 -29.60
N GLY A 131 10.54 -7.24 -29.18
CA GLY A 131 11.11 -8.24 -30.01
C GLY A 131 10.23 -9.44 -30.14
N ASN A 132 9.26 -9.56 -29.33
CA ASN A 132 8.55 -10.72 -29.30
C ASN A 132 7.13 -10.56 -29.03
N ALA A 133 6.78 -9.66 -28.47
CA ALA A 133 5.51 -9.28 -28.40
C ALA A 133 5.44 -8.06 -29.08
N ILE A 134 6.36 -8.17 -29.06
CA ILE A 134 7.00 -7.72 -29.37
C ILE A 134 7.84 -8.24 -29.50
N GLY A 135 8.12 -8.99 -29.60
CA GLY A 135 8.92 -9.33 -29.54
C GLY A 135 9.36 -9.69 -29.39
N GLY A 136 9.39 -10.06 -29.99
CA GLY A 136 9.99 -10.24 -29.88
C GLY A 136 10.37 -10.59 -29.36
N SER A 137 10.69 -11.02 -29.43
CA SER A 137 11.08 -11.24 -28.87
C SER A 137 11.42 -11.16 -28.14
N TYR A 138 11.59 -10.76 -28.25
CA TYR A 138 12.04 -10.38 -27.88
C TYR A 138 12.18 -10.82 -27.31
#